data_44892a8e942f11ec66a9cd745ca419b5
#
_entry.id   44892a8e942f11ec66a9cd745ca419b5
#
_cell.length_a   1.000
_cell.length_b   1.000
_cell.length_c   1.000
_cell.angle_alpha   90.00
_cell.angle_beta   90.00
_cell.angle_gamma   90.00
#
_symmetry.space_group_name_H-M   'P 1'
#
loop_
_entity.id
_entity.type
_entity.pdbx_description
1 polymer ?
#
loop_
_entity_poly.entity_id
_entity_poly.type
_entity_poly.pdbx_seq_one_letter_code
_entity_poly.pdbx_strand_id
1 'polypeptide(L)'
;MIKKKNIAGILMCACLLVPVSMLAFAQEESASQSFPMIKCEELKKMIDSRAADFLVVSNDPQESFDEGHIPGATSFPWADTLKIPITLPRNKTLILYCSCAHEEDSSDMAAKLARFGYRNVKVLEGGFLKWSDLKYPIEKKK
;
A
#
# COMPACT_ATOMS: atom_id res chain seq x y z
N MET A 1 -34.19 -86.33 -7.63
CA MET A 1 -32.81 -86.22 -8.14
C MET A 1 -32.78 -85.06 -9.15
N ILE A 2 -32.56 -83.88 -8.74
CA ILE A 2 -32.42 -82.74 -9.63
C ILE A 2 -31.34 -81.80 -9.02
N LYS A 3 -30.26 -81.63 -9.75
CA LYS A 3 -29.11 -80.81 -9.39
C LYS A 3 -29.43 -79.33 -9.63
N LYS A 4 -29.37 -78.56 -8.61
CA LYS A 4 -29.41 -77.11 -8.70
C LYS A 4 -28.04 -76.56 -9.07
N LYS A 5 -27.96 -75.86 -10.21
CA LYS A 5 -26.78 -75.03 -10.58
C LYS A 5 -26.96 -73.63 -10.06
N ASN A 6 -26.09 -73.26 -9.19
CA ASN A 6 -25.98 -71.86 -8.71
C ASN A 6 -25.20 -71.07 -9.75
N ILE A 7 -25.81 -70.02 -10.27
CA ILE A 7 -25.14 -69.04 -11.06
C ILE A 7 -24.98 -67.79 -10.16
N ALA A 8 -23.76 -67.62 -9.71
CA ALA A 8 -23.40 -66.43 -8.97
C ALA A 8 -23.19 -65.26 -9.97
N GLY A 9 -24.13 -64.30 -9.94
CA GLY A 9 -23.97 -63.05 -10.64
C GLY A 9 -23.02 -62.14 -9.88
N ILE A 10 -21.86 -61.91 -10.44
CA ILE A 10 -20.92 -60.91 -9.90
C ILE A 10 -21.37 -59.54 -10.38
N LEU A 11 -21.98 -58.81 -9.48
CA LEU A 11 -22.30 -57.38 -9.71
C LEU A 11 -21.02 -56.58 -9.52
N MET A 12 -20.39 -56.24 -10.60
CA MET A 12 -19.20 -55.41 -10.62
C MET A 12 -19.62 -53.93 -10.47
N CYS A 13 -19.56 -53.45 -9.21
CA CYS A 13 -19.81 -52.07 -8.90
C CYS A 13 -18.60 -51.26 -9.34
N ALA A 14 -18.69 -50.63 -10.51
CA ALA A 14 -17.68 -49.68 -10.99
C ALA A 14 -17.78 -48.39 -10.16
N CYS A 15 -16.95 -48.28 -9.12
CA CYS A 15 -16.72 -47.02 -8.44
C CYS A 15 -15.99 -46.08 -9.39
N LEU A 16 -16.74 -45.16 -10.00
CA LEU A 16 -16.20 -44.03 -10.70
C LEU A 16 -15.47 -43.13 -9.64
N LEU A 17 -14.17 -43.30 -9.57
CA LEU A 17 -13.28 -42.34 -8.87
C LEU A 17 -13.29 -41.05 -9.67
N VAL A 18 -14.13 -40.12 -9.30
CA VAL A 18 -14.05 -38.75 -9.75
C VAL A 18 -12.80 -38.15 -9.08
N PRO A 19 -11.76 -37.71 -9.83
CA PRO A 19 -10.69 -36.97 -9.23
C PRO A 19 -11.27 -35.62 -8.78
N VAL A 20 -11.37 -35.41 -7.47
CA VAL A 20 -11.58 -34.11 -6.88
C VAL A 20 -10.34 -33.31 -7.24
N SER A 21 -10.40 -32.61 -8.36
CA SER A 21 -9.46 -31.55 -8.67
C SER A 21 -9.60 -30.55 -7.54
N MET A 22 -8.66 -30.59 -6.60
CA MET A 22 -8.45 -29.51 -5.65
C MET A 22 -8.22 -28.25 -6.46
N LEU A 23 -9.28 -27.46 -6.61
CA LEU A 23 -9.16 -26.04 -6.87
C LEU A 23 -8.39 -25.48 -5.68
N ALA A 24 -7.07 -25.41 -5.82
CA ALA A 24 -6.25 -24.58 -4.98
C ALA A 24 -6.77 -23.16 -5.18
N PHE A 25 -7.66 -22.71 -4.30
CA PHE A 25 -7.88 -21.31 -4.08
C PHE A 25 -6.52 -20.77 -3.63
N ALA A 26 -5.79 -20.19 -4.57
CA ALA A 26 -4.70 -19.30 -4.22
C ALA A 26 -5.33 -18.23 -3.33
N GLN A 27 -5.17 -18.38 -2.04
CA GLN A 27 -5.31 -17.27 -1.12
C GLN A 27 -4.24 -16.29 -1.58
N GLU A 28 -4.67 -15.24 -2.27
CA GLU A 28 -3.88 -14.02 -2.34
C GLU A 28 -3.76 -13.55 -0.89
N GLU A 29 -2.72 -14.04 -0.22
CA GLU A 29 -2.19 -13.35 0.94
C GLU A 29 -1.96 -11.94 0.45
N SER A 30 -2.75 -11.01 0.98
CA SER A 30 -2.50 -9.59 0.91
C SER A 30 -1.14 -9.39 1.61
N ALA A 31 -0.06 -9.61 0.85
CA ALA A 31 1.26 -9.27 1.28
C ALA A 31 1.19 -7.78 1.62
N SER A 32 1.28 -7.46 2.90
CA SER A 32 1.42 -6.09 3.39
C SER A 32 2.59 -5.49 2.64
N GLN A 33 2.29 -4.72 1.61
CA GLN A 33 3.29 -4.14 0.73
C GLN A 33 4.00 -3.05 1.54
N SER A 34 5.15 -3.43 2.14
CA SER A 34 5.98 -2.48 2.88
C SER A 34 6.70 -1.57 1.88
N PHE A 35 6.54 -0.28 2.04
CA PHE A 35 7.25 0.71 1.23
C PHE A 35 8.57 1.09 1.90
N PRO A 36 9.59 1.47 1.10
CA PRO A 36 10.82 1.99 1.66
C PRO A 36 10.55 3.18 2.57
N MET A 37 11.07 3.14 3.79
CA MET A 37 10.97 4.24 4.74
C MET A 37 12.13 5.21 4.55
N ILE A 38 11.90 6.50 4.83
CA ILE A 38 12.92 7.53 4.89
C ILE A 38 12.86 8.23 6.25
N LYS A 39 14.01 8.49 6.86
CA LYS A 39 14.09 9.19 8.15
C LYS A 39 13.91 10.70 7.99
N CYS A 40 13.39 11.36 9.03
CA CYS A 40 13.24 12.82 9.04
C CYS A 40 14.55 13.55 8.80
N GLU A 41 15.67 13.04 9.34
CA GLU A 41 17.00 13.65 9.20
C GLU A 41 17.50 13.56 7.75
N GLU A 42 17.19 12.46 7.05
CA GLU A 42 17.55 12.28 5.64
C GLU A 42 16.72 13.22 4.77
N LEU A 43 15.41 13.27 4.98
CA LEU A 43 14.53 14.20 4.27
C LEU A 43 14.94 15.66 4.51
N LYS A 44 15.28 16.01 5.75
CA LYS A 44 15.75 17.36 6.09
C LYS A 44 16.99 17.75 5.27
N LYS A 45 17.97 16.84 5.16
CA LYS A 45 19.16 17.07 4.33
C LYS A 45 18.82 17.25 2.85
N MET A 46 17.87 16.46 2.32
CA MET A 46 17.42 16.59 0.93
C MET A 46 16.76 17.94 0.66
N ILE A 47 15.93 18.42 1.58
CA ILE A 47 15.30 19.75 1.49
C ILE A 47 16.36 20.86 1.56
N ASP A 48 17.28 20.79 2.51
CA ASP A 48 18.33 21.80 2.71
C ASP A 48 19.27 21.87 1.48
N SER A 49 19.57 20.75 0.86
CA SER A 49 20.41 20.69 -0.36
C SER A 49 19.66 21.12 -1.62
N ARG A 50 18.36 21.40 -1.53
CA ARG A 50 17.49 21.73 -2.67
C ARG A 50 17.53 20.68 -3.79
N ALA A 51 17.63 19.41 -3.44
CA ALA A 51 17.56 18.33 -4.41
C ALA A 51 16.24 18.41 -5.21
N ALA A 52 16.31 18.19 -6.52
CA ALA A 52 15.19 18.46 -7.42
C ALA A 52 14.39 17.19 -7.83
N ASP A 53 14.84 16.01 -7.44
CA ASP A 53 14.36 14.72 -7.91
C ASP A 53 13.32 14.06 -7.00
N PHE A 54 12.84 14.79 -5.98
CA PHE A 54 11.79 14.31 -5.09
C PHE A 54 10.66 15.33 -4.94
N LEU A 55 9.54 14.88 -4.39
CA LEU A 55 8.40 15.68 -3.97
C LEU A 55 7.89 15.15 -2.63
N VAL A 56 7.76 16.02 -1.65
CA VAL A 56 7.13 15.71 -0.36
C VAL A 56 5.61 15.86 -0.53
N VAL A 57 4.86 14.87 -0.05
CA VAL A 57 3.41 14.80 -0.23
C VAL A 57 2.75 14.54 1.11
N SER A 58 1.92 15.48 1.55
CA SER A 58 1.08 15.31 2.73
C SER A 58 -0.19 14.56 2.40
N ASN A 59 -0.49 13.55 3.18
CA ASN A 59 -1.77 12.83 3.12
C ASN A 59 -2.75 13.26 4.22
N ASP A 60 -2.40 14.29 4.97
CA ASP A 60 -3.30 14.89 5.95
C ASP A 60 -4.48 15.62 5.27
N PRO A 61 -5.59 15.83 5.99
CA PRO A 61 -6.66 16.71 5.53
C PRO A 61 -6.14 18.10 5.18
N GLN A 62 -6.80 18.76 4.23
CA GLN A 62 -6.36 20.07 3.73
C GLN A 62 -6.23 21.12 4.85
N GLU A 63 -7.15 21.10 5.82
CA GLU A 63 -7.13 22.01 6.97
C GLU A 63 -5.87 21.83 7.80
N SER A 64 -5.50 20.58 8.10
CA SER A 64 -4.26 20.27 8.85
C SER A 64 -3.02 20.68 8.07
N PHE A 65 -2.99 20.47 6.75
CA PHE A 65 -1.92 20.93 5.89
C PHE A 65 -1.76 22.46 5.91
N ASP A 66 -2.87 23.19 5.87
CA ASP A 66 -2.87 24.66 5.89
C ASP A 66 -2.38 25.21 7.23
N GLU A 67 -2.66 24.50 8.34
CA GLU A 67 -2.17 24.86 9.68
C GLU A 67 -0.68 24.60 9.88
N GLY A 68 -0.13 23.60 9.19
CA GLY A 68 1.31 23.31 9.25
C GLY A 68 1.70 22.09 8.43
N HIS A 69 2.76 22.26 7.62
CA HIS A 69 3.29 21.18 6.77
C HIS A 69 4.80 21.25 6.62
N ILE A 70 5.40 20.17 6.15
CA ILE A 70 6.84 20.11 5.83
C ILE A 70 7.14 21.08 4.68
N PRO A 71 8.20 21.91 4.75
CA PRO A 71 8.53 22.90 3.72
C PRO A 71 8.58 22.31 2.31
N GLY A 72 7.89 22.99 1.38
CA GLY A 72 7.80 22.56 -0.02
C GLY A 72 6.92 21.36 -0.28
N ALA A 73 6.17 20.86 0.70
CA ALA A 73 5.24 19.77 0.51
C ALA A 73 4.01 20.18 -0.33
N THR A 74 3.46 19.21 -1.02
CA THR A 74 2.19 19.32 -1.74
C THR A 74 1.10 18.58 -0.97
N SER A 75 -0.07 19.21 -0.84
CA SER A 75 -1.24 18.55 -0.26
C SER A 75 -1.83 17.54 -1.25
N PHE A 76 -1.99 16.33 -0.81
CA PHE A 76 -2.68 15.24 -1.51
C PHE A 76 -3.37 14.37 -0.47
N PRO A 77 -4.53 14.84 0.07
CA PRO A 77 -5.20 14.20 1.19
C PRO A 77 -5.53 12.74 0.93
N TRP A 78 -5.48 11.94 1.99
CA TRP A 78 -5.91 10.56 1.94
C TRP A 78 -7.37 10.46 1.46
N ALA A 79 -7.65 9.44 0.65
CA ALA A 79 -8.99 9.12 0.19
C ALA A 79 -9.12 7.62 -0.04
N ASP A 80 -10.30 7.07 0.20
CA ASP A 80 -10.58 5.64 -0.09
C ASP A 80 -10.33 5.31 -1.56
N THR A 81 -10.75 6.18 -2.46
CA THR A 81 -10.58 6.03 -3.89
C THR A 81 -9.88 7.24 -4.49
N LEU A 82 -8.82 7.01 -5.24
CA LEU A 82 -8.11 8.08 -5.93
C LEU A 82 -8.90 8.57 -7.15
N LYS A 83 -9.02 9.89 -7.26
CA LYS A 83 -9.59 10.54 -8.44
C LYS A 83 -8.55 10.58 -9.56
N ILE A 84 -8.96 10.27 -10.76
CA ILE A 84 -8.11 10.37 -11.96
C ILE A 84 -8.52 11.59 -12.81
N PRO A 85 -7.56 12.24 -13.46
CA PRO A 85 -6.12 11.96 -13.48
C PRO A 85 -5.42 12.33 -12.15
N ILE A 86 -4.43 11.50 -11.75
CA ILE A 86 -3.58 11.82 -10.60
C ILE A 86 -2.55 12.85 -11.04
N THR A 87 -2.48 13.98 -10.33
CA THR A 87 -1.64 15.14 -10.69
C THR A 87 -0.20 15.07 -10.19
N LEU A 88 0.14 14.03 -9.39
CA LEU A 88 1.50 13.86 -8.87
C LEU A 88 2.49 13.48 -9.99
N PRO A 89 3.73 13.99 -9.96
CA PRO A 89 4.73 13.69 -10.98
C PRO A 89 5.20 12.24 -10.90
N ARG A 90 5.38 11.57 -12.05
CA ARG A 90 5.83 10.18 -12.13
C ARG A 90 7.35 10.03 -12.22
N ASN A 91 8.05 11.11 -12.53
CA ASN A 91 9.49 11.15 -12.73
C ASN A 91 10.27 11.60 -11.48
N LYS A 92 9.58 11.73 -10.35
CA LYS A 92 10.19 12.09 -9.06
C LYS A 92 9.98 10.98 -8.04
N THR A 93 10.82 10.94 -7.02
CA THR A 93 10.57 10.17 -5.82
C THR A 93 9.51 10.87 -4.99
N LEU A 94 8.39 10.21 -4.73
CA LEU A 94 7.35 10.73 -3.85
C LEU A 94 7.67 10.31 -2.42
N ILE A 95 7.71 11.26 -1.50
CA ILE A 95 7.91 11.03 -0.07
C ILE A 95 6.61 11.40 0.62
N LEU A 96 5.84 10.38 0.99
CA LEU A 96 4.52 10.53 1.59
C LEU A 96 4.63 10.64 3.10
N TYR A 97 3.80 11.46 3.71
CA TYR A 97 3.65 11.52 5.16
C TYR A 97 2.22 11.84 5.58
N CYS A 98 1.89 11.48 6.80
CA CYS A 98 0.67 11.89 7.50
C CYS A 98 1.01 12.29 8.94
N SER A 99 0.03 12.80 9.66
CA SER A 99 0.10 13.05 11.11
C SER A 99 -0.39 11.84 11.93
N CYS A 100 -0.42 10.64 11.33
CA CYS A 100 -0.82 9.40 11.98
C CYS A 100 0.30 8.87 12.87
N ALA A 101 -0.07 8.08 13.91
CA ALA A 101 0.89 7.53 14.86
C ALA A 101 1.83 6.47 14.25
N HIS A 102 1.38 5.76 13.22
CA HIS A 102 2.08 4.62 12.61
C HIS A 102 2.03 4.66 11.06
N GLU A 103 2.01 5.82 10.47
CA GLU A 103 2.04 6.07 9.02
C GLU A 103 0.93 5.37 8.23
N GLU A 104 -0.23 5.06 8.86
CA GLU A 104 -1.31 4.29 8.25
C GLU A 104 -1.79 4.89 6.93
N ASP A 105 -2.15 6.19 6.95
CA ASP A 105 -2.70 6.86 5.76
C ASP A 105 -1.67 7.03 4.65
N SER A 106 -0.42 7.33 5.00
CA SER A 106 0.65 7.48 4.02
C SER A 106 1.08 6.14 3.42
N SER A 107 1.06 5.06 4.19
CA SER A 107 1.34 3.70 3.72
C SER A 107 0.23 3.19 2.80
N ASP A 108 -1.03 3.39 3.17
CA ASP A 108 -2.18 3.04 2.32
C ASP A 108 -2.18 3.86 1.02
N MET A 109 -1.89 5.15 1.11
CA MET A 109 -1.77 6.00 -0.07
C MET A 109 -0.62 5.55 -0.99
N ALA A 110 0.52 5.13 -0.42
CA ALA A 110 1.63 4.56 -1.18
C ALA A 110 1.19 3.30 -1.95
N ALA A 111 0.43 2.40 -1.30
CA ALA A 111 -0.12 1.21 -1.94
C ALA A 111 -1.10 1.56 -3.08
N LYS A 112 -1.98 2.53 -2.87
CA LYS A 112 -2.89 3.03 -3.91
C LYS A 112 -2.12 3.61 -5.10
N LEU A 113 -1.14 4.48 -4.86
CA LEU A 113 -0.31 5.06 -5.91
C LEU A 113 0.48 4.00 -6.69
N ALA A 114 1.02 2.97 -6.02
CA ALA A 114 1.72 1.87 -6.66
C ALA A 114 0.81 1.12 -7.66
N ARG A 115 -0.46 0.89 -7.33
CA ARG A 115 -1.46 0.29 -8.24
C ARG A 115 -1.70 1.15 -9.49
N PHE A 116 -1.50 2.46 -9.39
CA PHE A 116 -1.54 3.39 -10.52
C PHE A 116 -0.19 3.56 -11.22
N GLY A 117 0.80 2.71 -10.92
CA GLY A 117 2.09 2.65 -11.60
C GLY A 117 3.14 3.64 -11.10
N TYR A 118 2.96 4.25 -9.93
CA TYR A 118 4.02 5.01 -9.26
C TYR A 118 5.03 4.03 -8.65
N ARG A 119 6.29 4.08 -9.08
CA ARG A 119 7.32 3.11 -8.69
C ARG A 119 8.30 3.64 -7.63
N ASN A 120 8.46 4.95 -7.58
CA ASN A 120 9.39 5.62 -6.67
C ASN A 120 8.60 6.30 -5.55
N VAL A 121 8.12 5.49 -4.60
CA VAL A 121 7.35 5.98 -3.45
C VAL A 121 8.07 5.55 -2.18
N LYS A 122 8.25 6.48 -1.25
CA LYS A 122 8.77 6.25 0.10
C LYS A 122 7.78 6.82 1.12
N VAL A 123 7.84 6.32 2.35
CA VAL A 123 7.03 6.80 3.46
C VAL A 123 7.96 7.42 4.52
N LEU A 124 7.59 8.59 5.05
CA LEU A 124 8.37 9.28 6.08
C LEU A 124 8.14 8.63 7.44
N GLU A 125 9.20 8.07 8.03
CA GLU A 125 9.18 7.44 9.34
C GLU A 125 8.82 8.44 10.45
N GLY A 126 7.76 8.17 11.20
CA GLY A 126 7.23 9.05 12.26
C GLY A 126 6.43 10.24 11.73
N GLY A 127 6.28 10.36 10.39
CA GLY A 127 5.44 11.37 9.75
C GLY A 127 5.68 12.81 10.22
N PHE A 128 4.61 13.60 10.17
CA PHE A 128 4.67 15.01 10.60
C PHE A 128 4.88 15.17 12.11
N LEU A 129 4.42 14.22 12.91
CA LEU A 129 4.60 14.27 14.37
C LEU A 129 6.09 14.27 14.72
N LYS A 130 6.84 13.29 14.20
CA LYS A 130 8.30 13.20 14.44
C LYS A 130 9.06 14.39 13.88
N TRP A 131 8.68 14.89 12.70
CA TRP A 131 9.25 16.10 12.11
C TRP A 131 9.11 17.30 13.03
N SER A 132 7.91 17.48 13.58
CA SER A 132 7.60 18.56 14.53
C SER A 132 8.34 18.40 15.87
N ASP A 133 8.43 17.17 16.41
CA ASP A 133 9.14 16.86 17.65
C ASP A 133 10.65 17.18 17.54
N LEU A 134 11.24 16.94 16.38
CA LEU A 134 12.61 17.31 16.07
C LEU A 134 12.80 18.83 15.89
N LYS A 135 11.74 19.63 16.01
CA LYS A 135 11.75 21.10 15.85
C LYS A 135 12.27 21.54 14.48
N TYR A 136 12.02 20.73 13.47
CA TYR A 136 12.33 21.09 12.09
C TYR A 136 11.38 22.17 11.54
N PRO A 137 11.77 22.92 10.52
CA PRO A 137 10.94 24.00 9.95
C PRO A 137 9.57 23.49 9.49
N ILE A 138 8.56 24.32 9.70
CA ILE A 138 7.18 24.10 9.30
C ILE A 138 6.72 25.32 8.49
N GLU A 139 6.06 25.07 7.37
CA GLU A 139 5.36 26.09 6.59
C GLU A 139 3.87 26.08 6.92
N LYS A 140 3.22 27.23 6.81
CA LYS A 140 1.78 27.42 6.95
C LYS A 140 1.25 28.16 5.74
N LYS A 141 0.06 27.79 5.32
CA LYS A 141 -0.62 28.57 4.30
C LYS A 141 -1.05 29.91 4.89
N LYS A 142 -0.75 30.98 4.17
CA LYS A 142 -1.17 32.35 4.52
C LYS A 142 -2.61 32.61 4.09
#